data_b0d6202c3d74590d2af36a0d00daa5f0
#
_entry.id   b0d6202c3d74590d2af36a0d00daa5f0
#
_cell.length_a   1.000
_cell.length_b   1.000
_cell.length_c   1.000
_cell.angle_alpha   90.00
_cell.angle_beta   90.00
_cell.angle_gamma   90.00
#
_symmetry.space_group_name_H-M   'P 1'
#
loop_
_entity.id
_entity.type
_entity.pdbx_description
1 polymer ?
#
loop_
_entity_poly.entity_id
_entity_poly.type
_entity_poly.pdbx_seq_one_letter_code
_entity_poly.pdbx_strand_id
1 'polypeptide(L)'
;MNEIQDSASKETIVFVGDSITYTGRWQEWFPEAEVFVEAAPGDTTDRLVERLPEILEHKPDIVVLLIGANDFGANRSVEYVVRSIEYFLAQLKREAPGARTLVQSIMPRGREFQADISNANRHLRQYSTTLHAQYLDLWPILAMDDGELSPEYTNDRLHLSESGYEAWLSELRPALDRLREAPPMTQPITIIRGY
;
A
#
# COMPACT_ATOMS: atom_id res chain seq x y z
N MET A 1 31.02 -34.09 1.85
CA MET A 1 29.75 -33.65 2.45
C MET A 1 29.55 -32.23 2.00
N ASN A 2 28.79 -32.04 0.94
CA ASN A 2 28.42 -30.71 0.46
C ASN A 2 27.19 -30.28 1.26
N GLU A 3 27.36 -29.30 2.12
CA GLU A 3 26.26 -28.54 2.70
C GLU A 3 25.61 -27.74 1.54
N ILE A 4 24.49 -28.23 1.04
CA ILE A 4 23.58 -27.42 0.24
C ILE A 4 22.99 -26.41 1.23
N GLN A 5 23.58 -25.21 1.29
CA GLN A 5 22.90 -24.07 1.88
C GLN A 5 21.65 -23.82 1.02
N ASP A 6 20.52 -24.26 1.54
CA ASP A 6 19.20 -23.86 1.06
C ASP A 6 19.09 -22.34 1.31
N SER A 7 19.48 -21.55 0.32
CA SER A 7 19.26 -20.12 0.37
C SER A 7 17.77 -19.92 0.13
N ALA A 8 16.98 -19.93 1.19
CA ALA A 8 15.59 -19.48 1.12
C ALA A 8 15.56 -18.16 0.35
N SER A 9 14.82 -18.13 -0.75
CA SER A 9 14.66 -16.89 -1.53
C SER A 9 14.13 -15.79 -0.60
N LYS A 10 14.71 -14.60 -0.70
CA LYS A 10 14.21 -13.44 0.06
C LYS A 10 12.76 -13.18 -0.31
N GLU A 11 11.97 -12.75 0.70
CA GLU A 11 10.60 -12.29 0.46
C GLU A 11 10.62 -11.06 -0.47
N THR A 12 9.79 -11.05 -1.50
CA THR A 12 9.68 -9.94 -2.44
C THR A 12 8.58 -8.99 -2.01
N ILE A 13 8.96 -7.74 -1.73
CA ILE A 13 8.02 -6.66 -1.37
C ILE A 13 8.01 -5.61 -2.47
N VAL A 14 6.83 -5.34 -3.03
CA VAL A 14 6.63 -4.26 -4.01
C VAL A 14 5.87 -3.10 -3.37
N PHE A 15 6.52 -1.95 -3.26
CA PHE A 15 5.91 -0.70 -2.81
C PHE A 15 5.31 0.03 -4.01
N VAL A 16 4.00 0.26 -3.97
CA VAL A 16 3.24 0.88 -5.06
C VAL A 16 2.65 2.21 -4.59
N GLY A 17 2.85 3.29 -5.35
CA GLY A 17 2.36 4.58 -4.92
C GLY A 17 2.77 5.77 -5.78
N ASP A 18 2.89 6.91 -5.12
CA ASP A 18 3.26 8.20 -5.70
C ASP A 18 4.64 8.71 -5.21
N SER A 19 4.86 10.02 -5.22
CA SER A 19 6.12 10.65 -4.77
C SER A 19 6.51 10.29 -3.34
N ILE A 20 5.53 10.09 -2.45
CA ILE A 20 5.79 9.75 -1.05
C ILE A 20 6.39 8.34 -0.98
N THR A 21 5.83 7.40 -1.73
CA THR A 21 6.38 6.04 -1.86
C THR A 21 7.71 6.04 -2.60
N TYR A 22 7.84 6.81 -3.68
CA TYR A 22 9.05 6.90 -4.50
C TYR A 22 10.28 7.36 -3.72
N THR A 23 10.11 8.31 -2.79
CA THR A 23 11.22 8.92 -2.02
C THR A 23 11.73 8.04 -0.88
N GLY A 24 10.99 7.00 -0.48
CA GLY A 24 11.37 6.10 0.61
C GLY A 24 12.65 5.29 0.31
N ARG A 25 13.48 5.10 1.32
CA ARG A 25 14.70 4.28 1.25
C ARG A 25 14.39 2.81 1.59
N TRP A 26 13.42 2.23 0.90
CA TRP A 26 12.80 0.96 1.28
C TRP A 26 13.79 -0.19 1.39
N GLN A 27 14.74 -0.33 0.46
CA GLN A 27 15.74 -1.41 0.51
C GLN A 27 16.70 -1.27 1.71
N GLU A 28 16.98 -0.04 2.16
CA GLU A 28 17.77 0.19 3.39
C GLU A 28 16.95 -0.16 4.63
N TRP A 29 15.66 0.15 4.61
CA TRP A 29 14.78 -0.08 5.75
C TRP A 29 14.33 -1.53 5.90
N PHE A 30 14.36 -2.30 4.80
CA PHE A 30 13.99 -3.73 4.76
C PHE A 30 15.09 -4.56 4.08
N PRO A 31 16.31 -4.64 4.66
CA PRO A 31 17.45 -5.30 4.04
C PRO A 31 17.30 -6.83 3.95
N GLU A 32 16.38 -7.39 4.73
CA GLU A 32 16.03 -8.81 4.73
C GLU A 32 15.18 -9.23 3.52
N ALA A 33 14.48 -8.29 2.90
CA ALA A 33 13.62 -8.52 1.75
C ALA A 33 14.31 -8.11 0.43
N GLU A 34 13.77 -8.58 -0.68
CA GLU A 34 14.01 -8.01 -2.01
C GLU A 34 12.93 -6.97 -2.27
N VAL A 35 13.33 -5.71 -2.45
CA VAL A 35 12.37 -4.60 -2.49
C VAL A 35 12.37 -3.95 -3.87
N PHE A 36 11.15 -3.78 -4.42
CA PHE A 36 10.90 -3.02 -5.64
C PHE A 36 9.98 -1.84 -5.36
N VAL A 37 10.11 -0.76 -6.14
CA VAL A 37 9.32 0.46 -5.98
C VAL A 37 8.67 0.80 -7.32
N GLU A 38 7.36 0.59 -7.38
CA GLU A 38 6.51 0.93 -8.52
C GLU A 38 5.72 2.21 -8.21
N ALA A 39 6.43 3.32 -8.23
CA ALA A 39 5.93 4.63 -7.86
C ALA A 39 6.66 5.74 -8.61
N ALA A 40 6.00 6.87 -8.86
CA ALA A 40 6.64 8.04 -9.42
C ALA A 40 6.03 9.35 -8.88
N PRO A 41 6.82 10.46 -8.88
CA PRO A 41 6.32 11.76 -8.49
C PRO A 41 5.09 12.18 -9.30
N GLY A 42 4.04 12.62 -8.60
CA GLY A 42 2.80 13.09 -9.21
C GLY A 42 1.83 11.99 -9.65
N ASP A 43 2.16 10.72 -9.45
CA ASP A 43 1.25 9.63 -9.81
C ASP A 43 -0.09 9.77 -9.09
N THR A 44 -1.13 9.47 -9.84
CA THR A 44 -2.53 9.38 -9.39
C THR A 44 -3.01 7.95 -9.54
N THR A 45 -4.22 7.67 -9.06
CA THR A 45 -4.82 6.33 -9.14
C THR A 45 -4.94 5.79 -10.57
N ASP A 46 -4.91 6.63 -11.60
CA ASP A 46 -4.91 6.19 -13.01
C ASP A 46 -3.70 5.32 -13.35
N ARG A 47 -2.55 5.61 -12.72
CA ARG A 47 -1.32 4.87 -12.99
C ARG A 47 -1.30 3.45 -12.44
N LEU A 48 -2.14 3.14 -11.48
CA LEU A 48 -2.14 1.82 -10.82
C LEU A 48 -2.31 0.67 -11.81
N VAL A 49 -3.29 0.79 -12.71
CA VAL A 49 -3.59 -0.28 -13.69
C VAL A 49 -2.51 -0.37 -14.75
N GLU A 50 -1.95 0.77 -15.15
CA GLU A 50 -0.85 0.81 -16.13
C GLU A 50 0.41 0.14 -15.58
N ARG A 51 0.66 0.23 -14.25
CA ARG A 51 1.83 -0.38 -13.58
C ARG A 51 1.61 -1.84 -13.18
N LEU A 52 0.40 -2.36 -13.33
CA LEU A 52 0.12 -3.75 -12.91
C LEU A 52 1.04 -4.79 -13.58
N PRO A 53 1.36 -4.70 -14.88
CA PRO A 53 2.31 -5.64 -15.50
C PRO A 53 3.68 -5.65 -14.84
N GLU A 54 4.26 -4.46 -14.59
CA GLU A 54 5.57 -4.31 -13.93
C GLU A 54 5.55 -4.87 -12.50
N ILE A 55 4.48 -4.59 -11.74
CA ILE A 55 4.30 -5.15 -10.40
C ILE A 55 4.30 -6.69 -10.44
N LEU A 56 3.61 -7.28 -11.41
CA LEU A 56 3.51 -8.74 -11.56
C LEU A 56 4.81 -9.39 -12.02
N GLU A 57 5.64 -8.70 -12.80
CA GLU A 57 6.96 -9.18 -13.23
C GLU A 57 7.88 -9.45 -12.03
N HIS A 58 7.74 -8.68 -10.95
CA HIS A 58 8.50 -8.89 -9.71
C HIS A 58 8.05 -10.13 -8.92
N LYS A 59 6.93 -10.75 -9.26
CA LYS A 59 6.35 -11.90 -8.53
C LYS A 59 6.24 -11.65 -7.03
N PRO A 60 5.49 -10.61 -6.61
CA PRO A 60 5.47 -10.15 -5.23
C PRO A 60 4.91 -11.20 -4.28
N ASP A 61 5.55 -11.36 -3.12
CA ASP A 61 4.97 -11.99 -1.95
C ASP A 61 4.06 -11.00 -1.20
N ILE A 62 4.48 -9.73 -1.18
CA ILE A 62 3.74 -8.63 -0.55
C ILE A 62 3.68 -7.42 -1.50
N VAL A 63 2.48 -6.84 -1.61
CA VAL A 63 2.26 -5.53 -2.25
C VAL A 63 1.80 -4.53 -1.19
N VAL A 64 2.53 -3.42 -1.07
CA VAL A 64 2.23 -2.32 -0.15
C VAL A 64 1.75 -1.12 -0.96
N LEU A 65 0.49 -0.77 -0.83
CA LEU A 65 -0.14 0.29 -1.62
C LEU A 65 -0.36 1.56 -0.80
N LEU A 66 0.13 2.70 -1.31
CA LEU A 66 -0.17 4.04 -0.81
C LEU A 66 -0.33 5.00 -1.99
N ILE A 67 -1.53 5.49 -2.24
CA ILE A 67 -1.82 6.41 -3.35
C ILE A 67 -3.14 7.16 -3.12
N GLY A 68 -3.36 8.27 -3.83
CA GLY A 68 -4.62 9.02 -3.86
C GLY A 68 -4.48 10.47 -3.39
N ALA A 69 -3.38 10.85 -2.75
CA ALA A 69 -3.16 12.22 -2.30
C ALA A 69 -3.13 13.22 -3.49
N ASN A 70 -2.51 12.83 -4.61
CA ASN A 70 -2.45 13.67 -5.81
C ASN A 70 -3.80 13.78 -6.52
N ASP A 71 -4.63 12.74 -6.45
CA ASP A 71 -5.99 12.76 -7.03
C ASP A 71 -6.82 13.89 -6.42
N PHE A 72 -6.82 14.03 -5.09
CA PHE A 72 -7.52 15.13 -4.42
C PHE A 72 -6.89 16.48 -4.74
N GLY A 73 -5.56 16.57 -4.87
CA GLY A 73 -4.89 17.77 -5.38
C GLY A 73 -5.32 18.17 -6.78
N ALA A 74 -5.71 17.20 -7.60
CA ALA A 74 -6.27 17.39 -8.94
C ALA A 74 -7.81 17.54 -8.96
N ASN A 75 -8.45 17.74 -7.81
CA ASN A 75 -9.90 17.88 -7.65
C ASN A 75 -10.72 16.69 -8.13
N ARG A 76 -10.18 15.47 -8.05
CA ARG A 76 -10.94 14.25 -8.34
C ARG A 76 -11.91 13.93 -7.20
N SER A 77 -13.05 13.37 -7.54
CA SER A 77 -14.06 12.99 -6.55
C SER A 77 -13.62 11.77 -5.74
N VAL A 78 -14.13 11.67 -4.51
CA VAL A 78 -13.96 10.50 -3.63
C VAL A 78 -14.33 9.20 -4.35
N GLU A 79 -15.45 9.20 -5.05
CA GLU A 79 -15.94 8.03 -5.79
C GLU A 79 -14.94 7.58 -6.86
N TYR A 80 -14.37 8.52 -7.60
CA TYR A 80 -13.37 8.23 -8.62
C TYR A 80 -12.13 7.56 -8.02
N VAL A 81 -11.57 8.15 -6.97
CA VAL A 81 -10.36 7.65 -6.29
C VAL A 81 -10.60 6.26 -5.71
N VAL A 82 -11.70 6.08 -4.99
CA VAL A 82 -12.05 4.80 -4.38
C VAL A 82 -12.23 3.72 -5.44
N ARG A 83 -13.02 3.97 -6.49
CA ARG A 83 -13.25 3.00 -7.57
C ARG A 83 -11.96 2.60 -8.30
N SER A 84 -11.07 3.56 -8.55
CA SER A 84 -9.79 3.28 -9.20
C SER A 84 -8.91 2.34 -8.35
N ILE A 85 -8.84 2.59 -7.04
CA ILE A 85 -8.10 1.73 -6.11
C ILE A 85 -8.77 0.35 -5.99
N GLU A 86 -10.09 0.30 -5.84
CA GLU A 86 -10.86 -0.96 -5.78
C GLU A 86 -10.65 -1.80 -7.03
N TYR A 87 -10.69 -1.18 -8.20
CA TYR A 87 -10.45 -1.87 -9.47
C TYR A 87 -9.04 -2.45 -9.54
N PHE A 88 -8.03 -1.66 -9.19
CA PHE A 88 -6.65 -2.13 -9.13
C PHE A 88 -6.49 -3.33 -8.18
N LEU A 89 -7.01 -3.23 -6.96
CA LEU A 89 -6.93 -4.29 -5.96
C LEU A 89 -7.61 -5.59 -6.43
N ALA A 90 -8.75 -5.47 -7.11
CA ALA A 90 -9.45 -6.61 -7.70
C ALA A 90 -8.63 -7.28 -8.82
N GLN A 91 -7.97 -6.48 -9.68
CA GLN A 91 -7.07 -6.99 -10.72
C GLN A 91 -5.84 -7.67 -10.12
N LEU A 92 -5.17 -7.01 -9.15
CA LEU A 92 -4.02 -7.55 -8.44
C LEU A 92 -4.37 -8.91 -7.80
N LYS A 93 -5.51 -8.98 -7.13
CA LYS A 93 -5.99 -10.22 -6.51
C LYS A 93 -6.23 -11.34 -7.52
N ARG A 94 -6.73 -11.01 -8.70
CA ARG A 94 -6.98 -11.97 -9.77
C ARG A 94 -5.68 -12.50 -10.38
N GLU A 95 -4.72 -11.59 -10.65
CA GLU A 95 -3.48 -11.91 -11.37
C GLU A 95 -2.37 -12.45 -10.44
N ALA A 96 -2.35 -12.02 -9.18
CA ALA A 96 -1.41 -12.49 -8.16
C ALA A 96 -2.16 -12.97 -6.89
N PRO A 97 -2.95 -14.05 -6.96
CA PRO A 97 -3.77 -14.52 -5.85
C PRO A 97 -2.97 -14.94 -4.62
N GLY A 98 -1.68 -15.26 -4.78
CA GLY A 98 -0.75 -15.62 -3.70
C GLY A 98 -0.15 -14.42 -2.98
N ALA A 99 -0.14 -13.23 -3.60
CA ALA A 99 0.42 -12.04 -3.01
C ALA A 99 -0.46 -11.55 -1.84
N ARG A 100 0.17 -11.23 -0.72
CA ARG A 100 -0.48 -10.53 0.39
C ARG A 100 -0.50 -9.04 0.07
N THR A 101 -1.57 -8.37 0.42
CA THR A 101 -1.73 -6.94 0.13
C THR A 101 -1.94 -6.14 1.40
N LEU A 102 -1.11 -5.11 1.61
CA LEU A 102 -1.27 -4.08 2.62
C LEU A 102 -1.77 -2.80 1.94
N VAL A 103 -3.02 -2.45 2.18
CA VAL A 103 -3.60 -1.18 1.74
C VAL A 103 -3.41 -0.18 2.86
N GLN A 104 -2.78 0.94 2.57
CA GLN A 104 -2.62 2.00 3.54
C GLN A 104 -3.66 3.09 3.33
N SER A 105 -4.03 3.78 4.40
CA SER A 105 -4.86 4.98 4.29
C SER A 105 -4.17 6.00 3.40
N ILE A 106 -4.93 6.70 2.55
CA ILE A 106 -4.45 7.93 1.91
C ILE A 106 -4.01 8.86 3.04
N MET A 107 -2.77 9.32 2.99
CA MET A 107 -2.19 10.14 4.04
C MET A 107 -2.91 11.48 4.20
N PRO A 108 -2.92 12.06 5.42
CA PRO A 108 -3.34 13.44 5.59
C PRO A 108 -2.47 14.37 4.75
N ARG A 109 -3.03 15.50 4.34
CA ARG A 109 -2.35 16.63 3.69
C ARG A 109 -2.94 17.93 4.19
N GLY A 110 -3.05 18.99 3.41
CA GLY A 110 -3.72 20.21 3.83
C GLY A 110 -5.15 19.96 4.33
N ARG A 111 -5.57 20.67 5.38
CA ARG A 111 -6.90 20.48 6.01
C ARG A 111 -8.08 20.59 5.05
N GLU A 112 -7.92 21.34 3.95
CA GLU A 112 -8.92 21.50 2.90
C GLU A 112 -9.32 20.17 2.25
N PHE A 113 -8.48 19.14 2.33
CA PHE A 113 -8.73 17.80 1.78
C PHE A 113 -9.22 16.78 2.82
N GLN A 114 -9.28 17.18 4.10
CA GLN A 114 -9.56 16.27 5.22
C GLN A 114 -10.86 15.49 5.05
N ALA A 115 -11.94 16.17 4.68
CA ALA A 115 -13.26 15.53 4.56
C ALA A 115 -13.29 14.46 3.47
N ASP A 116 -12.73 14.77 2.29
CA ASP A 116 -12.71 13.87 1.15
C ASP A 116 -11.78 12.67 1.39
N ILE A 117 -10.58 12.92 1.93
CA ILE A 117 -9.63 11.83 2.24
C ILE A 117 -10.19 10.92 3.33
N SER A 118 -10.77 11.46 4.40
CA SER A 118 -11.39 10.64 5.46
C SER A 118 -12.54 9.80 4.92
N ASN A 119 -13.34 10.37 4.01
CA ASN A 119 -14.41 9.64 3.34
C ASN A 119 -13.86 8.49 2.48
N ALA A 120 -12.86 8.76 1.65
CA ALA A 120 -12.18 7.73 0.85
C ALA A 120 -11.60 6.62 1.72
N ASN A 121 -10.87 6.97 2.78
CA ASN A 121 -10.25 6.03 3.70
C ASN A 121 -11.25 5.10 4.39
N ARG A 122 -12.44 5.61 4.73
CA ARG A 122 -13.51 4.78 5.27
C ARG A 122 -13.96 3.70 4.29
N HIS A 123 -14.11 4.03 3.00
CA HIS A 123 -14.48 3.08 1.96
C HIS A 123 -13.35 2.07 1.71
N LEU A 124 -12.12 2.54 1.59
CA LEU A 124 -10.96 1.67 1.38
C LEU A 124 -10.78 0.66 2.52
N ARG A 125 -10.96 1.08 3.78
CA ARG A 125 -10.93 0.17 4.94
C ARG A 125 -11.97 -0.95 4.82
N GLN A 126 -13.21 -0.61 4.45
CA GLN A 126 -14.29 -1.58 4.29
C GLN A 126 -14.00 -2.53 3.12
N TYR A 127 -13.57 -1.99 1.98
CA TYR A 127 -13.32 -2.79 0.79
C TYR A 127 -12.12 -3.72 0.94
N SER A 128 -11.05 -3.29 1.58
CA SER A 128 -9.87 -4.11 1.83
C SER A 128 -10.22 -5.42 2.52
N THR A 129 -11.17 -5.39 3.47
CA THR A 129 -11.66 -6.58 4.16
C THR A 129 -12.31 -7.58 3.19
N THR A 130 -13.03 -7.12 2.17
CA THR A 130 -13.69 -7.99 1.20
C THR A 130 -12.71 -8.74 0.30
N LEU A 131 -11.52 -8.19 0.11
CA LEU A 131 -10.43 -8.79 -0.67
C LEU A 131 -9.43 -9.57 0.19
N HIS A 132 -9.69 -9.68 1.50
CA HIS A 132 -8.74 -10.23 2.47
C HIS A 132 -7.39 -9.47 2.48
N ALA A 133 -7.37 -8.20 2.07
CA ALA A 133 -6.23 -7.32 2.22
C ALA A 133 -6.22 -6.73 3.64
N GLN A 134 -5.03 -6.56 4.21
CA GLN A 134 -4.86 -5.84 5.46
C GLN A 134 -4.93 -4.34 5.20
N TYR A 135 -5.55 -3.60 6.10
CA TYR A 135 -5.60 -2.14 6.06
C TYR A 135 -4.76 -1.54 7.19
N LEU A 136 -3.89 -0.58 6.85
CA LEU A 136 -3.10 0.21 7.80
C LEU A 136 -3.58 1.65 7.80
N ASP A 137 -4.07 2.10 8.94
CA ASP A 137 -4.47 3.49 9.14
C ASP A 137 -3.30 4.32 9.67
N LEU A 138 -2.83 5.26 8.87
CA LEU A 138 -1.72 6.15 9.21
C LEU A 138 -2.18 7.49 9.80
N TRP A 139 -3.49 7.77 9.81
CA TRP A 139 -4.02 9.03 10.33
C TRP A 139 -3.73 9.26 11.80
N PRO A 140 -3.88 8.27 12.70
CA PRO A 140 -3.64 8.48 14.12
C PRO A 140 -2.23 8.96 14.46
N ILE A 141 -1.25 8.65 13.61
CA ILE A 141 0.14 9.04 13.86
C ILE A 141 0.57 10.27 13.07
N LEU A 142 -0.06 10.55 11.92
CA LEU A 142 0.39 11.61 11.02
C LEU A 142 -0.48 12.86 11.06
N ALA A 143 -1.77 12.75 11.39
CA ALA A 143 -2.71 13.87 11.35
C ALA A 143 -2.78 14.63 12.69
N MET A 144 -2.97 15.93 12.60
CA MET A 144 -3.46 16.76 13.72
C MET A 144 -4.97 16.55 13.92
N ASP A 145 -5.51 17.09 15.00
CA ASP A 145 -6.94 17.00 15.36
C ASP A 145 -7.87 17.55 14.26
N ASP A 146 -7.40 18.53 13.48
CA ASP A 146 -8.13 19.12 12.36
C ASP A 146 -7.96 18.34 11.04
N GLY A 147 -7.24 17.21 11.07
CA GLY A 147 -7.00 16.31 9.94
C GLY A 147 -5.91 16.79 8.99
N GLU A 148 -5.20 17.88 9.29
CA GLU A 148 -4.03 18.28 8.51
C GLU A 148 -2.82 17.42 8.86
N LEU A 149 -1.94 17.18 7.88
CA LEU A 149 -0.65 16.53 8.11
C LEU A 149 0.17 17.38 9.11
N SER A 150 0.61 16.73 10.20
CA SER A 150 1.34 17.43 11.25
C SER A 150 2.60 18.13 10.72
N PRO A 151 2.84 19.39 11.06
CA PRO A 151 4.04 20.13 10.65
C PRO A 151 5.34 19.54 11.21
N GLU A 152 5.26 18.63 12.17
CA GLU A 152 6.39 17.83 12.64
C GLU A 152 6.90 16.88 11.56
N TYR A 153 6.00 16.44 10.67
CA TYR A 153 6.25 15.40 9.69
C TYR A 153 6.33 15.90 8.25
N THR A 154 6.15 17.19 8.02
CA THR A 154 6.16 17.77 6.67
C THR A 154 6.61 19.23 6.66
N ASN A 155 7.20 19.65 5.52
CA ASN A 155 7.52 21.06 5.28
C ASN A 155 6.58 21.74 4.27
N ASP A 156 5.77 20.96 3.54
CA ASP A 156 4.91 21.45 2.46
C ASP A 156 3.46 20.95 2.54
N ARG A 157 3.11 20.29 3.64
CA ARG A 157 1.76 19.74 3.92
C ARG A 157 1.39 18.57 2.99
N LEU A 158 2.37 17.91 2.38
CA LEU A 158 2.18 16.78 1.47
C LEU A 158 3.28 15.73 1.61
N HIS A 159 4.54 16.14 1.37
CA HIS A 159 5.66 15.21 1.42
C HIS A 159 6.18 15.06 2.84
N LEU A 160 6.59 13.84 3.17
CA LEU A 160 7.11 13.54 4.50
C LEU A 160 8.55 14.02 4.66
N SER A 161 8.84 14.57 5.84
CA SER A 161 10.20 14.76 6.35
C SER A 161 10.80 13.43 6.82
N GLU A 162 12.06 13.44 7.26
CA GLU A 162 12.70 12.27 7.83
C GLU A 162 11.92 11.74 9.05
N SER A 163 11.50 12.63 9.96
CA SER A 163 10.64 12.27 11.10
C SER A 163 9.28 11.70 10.67
N GLY A 164 8.72 12.18 9.56
CA GLY A 164 7.49 11.62 8.99
C GLY A 164 7.67 10.19 8.48
N TYR A 165 8.79 9.89 7.84
CA TYR A 165 9.11 8.52 7.45
C TYR A 165 9.38 7.61 8.65
N GLU A 166 10.04 8.10 9.70
CA GLU A 166 10.21 7.35 10.94
C GLU A 166 8.87 7.02 11.60
N ALA A 167 7.96 7.98 11.67
CA ALA A 167 6.60 7.78 12.15
C ALA A 167 5.86 6.74 11.30
N TRP A 168 5.94 6.83 9.97
CA TRP A 168 5.35 5.82 9.08
C TRP A 168 5.93 4.43 9.30
N LEU A 169 7.25 4.30 9.37
CA LEU A 169 7.93 3.02 9.59
C LEU A 169 7.56 2.38 10.93
N SER A 170 7.31 3.18 11.98
CA SER A 170 6.88 2.66 13.29
C SER A 170 5.55 1.90 13.23
N GLU A 171 4.67 2.25 12.29
CA GLU A 171 3.39 1.56 12.05
C GLU A 171 3.50 0.49 10.95
N LEU A 172 4.30 0.75 9.93
CA LEU A 172 4.44 -0.13 8.78
C LEU A 172 5.10 -1.47 9.15
N ARG A 173 6.18 -1.45 9.94
CA ARG A 173 6.89 -2.67 10.35
C ARG A 173 5.98 -3.65 11.09
N PRO A 174 5.28 -3.27 12.16
CA PRO A 174 4.34 -4.17 12.83
C PRO A 174 3.19 -4.62 11.93
N ALA A 175 2.75 -3.77 10.98
CA ALA A 175 1.70 -4.15 10.04
C ALA A 175 2.18 -5.24 9.08
N LEU A 176 3.40 -5.15 8.56
CA LEU A 176 4.00 -6.20 7.72
C LEU A 176 4.20 -7.50 8.49
N ASP A 177 4.61 -7.43 9.77
CA ASP A 177 4.75 -8.62 10.60
C ASP A 177 3.39 -9.33 10.79
N ARG A 178 2.34 -8.58 11.13
CA ARG A 178 0.98 -9.12 11.20
C ARG A 178 0.49 -9.71 9.87
N LEU A 179 0.88 -9.08 8.75
CA LEU A 179 0.51 -9.57 7.42
C LEU A 179 1.18 -10.92 7.11
N ARG A 180 2.43 -11.10 7.53
CA ARG A 180 3.19 -12.36 7.39
C ARG A 180 2.59 -13.49 8.23
N GLU A 181 2.12 -13.19 9.43
CA GLU A 181 1.51 -14.14 10.36
C GLU A 181 0.09 -14.55 9.93
N ALA A 182 -0.59 -13.75 9.10
CA ALA A 182 -1.91 -14.08 8.62
C ALA A 182 -1.88 -15.42 7.85
N PRO A 183 -2.87 -16.32 8.06
CA PRO A 183 -2.92 -17.58 7.34
C PRO A 183 -2.92 -17.31 5.83
N PRO A 184 -2.23 -18.16 5.03
CA PRO A 184 -2.24 -18.01 3.59
C PRO A 184 -3.68 -18.06 3.08
N MET A 185 -4.00 -17.19 2.13
CA MET A 185 -5.34 -17.16 1.56
C MET A 185 -5.63 -18.51 0.91
N THR A 186 -6.59 -19.25 1.49
CA THR A 186 -7.02 -20.52 0.91
C THR A 186 -7.55 -20.26 -0.50
N GLN A 187 -6.96 -20.94 -1.48
CA GLN A 187 -7.56 -21.01 -2.81
C GLN A 187 -8.97 -21.59 -2.67
N PRO A 188 -9.97 -21.09 -3.41
CA PRO A 188 -11.29 -21.69 -3.38
C PRO A 188 -11.16 -23.17 -3.70
N ILE A 189 -11.69 -24.04 -2.84
CA ILE A 189 -11.72 -25.48 -3.06
C ILE A 189 -12.52 -25.69 -4.36
N THR A 190 -11.84 -26.10 -5.43
CA THR A 190 -12.52 -26.55 -6.63
C THR A 190 -13.20 -27.86 -6.32
N ILE A 191 -14.49 -27.83 -6.05
CA ILE A 191 -15.29 -29.05 -5.89
C ILE A 191 -15.36 -29.69 -7.27
N ILE A 192 -14.50 -30.68 -7.51
CA ILE A 192 -14.63 -31.56 -8.67
C ILE A 192 -15.88 -32.40 -8.41
N ARG A 193 -17.00 -32.02 -9.02
CA ARG A 193 -18.16 -32.92 -9.08
C ARG A 193 -17.77 -34.07 -9.99
N GLY A 194 -17.44 -35.22 -9.40
CA GLY A 194 -17.35 -36.48 -10.11
C GLY A 194 -18.75 -36.84 -10.67
N TYR A 195 -18.82 -37.16 -11.93
CA TYR A 195 -19.96 -37.78 -12.59
C TYR A 195 -19.99 -39.27 -12.29
#